data_e9b28537f33e8055d841f5eca0d66afe
#
_entry.id   e9b28537f33e8055d841f5eca0d66afe
#
_cell.length_a   1.000
_cell.length_b   1.000
_cell.length_c   1.000
_cell.angle_alpha   90.00
_cell.angle_beta   90.00
_cell.angle_gamma   90.00
#
_symmetry.space_group_name_H-M   'P 1'
#
loop_
_entity.id
_entity.type
_entity.pdbx_description
1 polymer ?
#
loop_
_entity_poly.entity_id
_entity_poly.type
_entity_poly.pdbx_seq_one_letter_code
_entity_poly.pdbx_strand_id
1 'polypeptide(L)'
;MERTHFWELAAPLREPVPVLVAYDAGVAAICQLAARFDEASWGAQTPLPEWRAFELAGHLRCVADDLHEYLDEAPVSRYARLMATGAHPDTLGRKIARQNAAELAALADAPPAAHIAVFEVSARRYAARLGAVWDLPHHQYRDTVVTVGGMAGAACAEWHLHAWDLARTLGVEYRPADPGAVLAGWRAGMPHLPLPDGSPGAKAVRHLDAWHAVLAASGRIPRSAQDSSAVPAWLLRALQPARLRLRRKEKQRQ
;
A
#
# COMPACT_ATOMS: atom_id res chain seq x y z
N MET A 1 20.76 3.66 23.91
CA MET A 1 19.99 3.62 22.66
C MET A 1 18.54 3.36 23.04
N GLU A 2 17.76 4.40 23.07
CA GLU A 2 16.40 4.41 23.64
C GLU A 2 15.45 3.55 22.82
N ARG A 3 14.93 2.48 23.44
CA ARG A 3 13.90 1.58 22.88
C ARG A 3 12.49 2.20 22.84
N THR A 4 12.34 3.44 23.27
CA THR A 4 11.05 4.07 23.58
C THR A 4 10.25 4.49 22.34
N HIS A 5 10.89 4.73 21.18
CA HIS A 5 10.16 5.25 20.01
C HIS A 5 9.48 4.20 19.14
N PHE A 6 9.85 2.93 19.26
CA PHE A 6 9.26 1.87 18.42
C PHE A 6 7.82 1.52 18.82
N TRP A 7 7.49 1.66 20.11
CA TRP A 7 6.17 1.33 20.66
C TRP A 7 5.10 2.39 20.37
N GLU A 8 5.48 3.64 20.21
CA GLU A 8 4.57 4.73 19.84
C GLU A 8 4.10 4.64 18.37
N LEU A 9 4.88 3.97 17.51
CA LEU A 9 4.58 3.86 16.07
C LEU A 9 3.49 2.83 15.76
N ALA A 10 3.22 1.91 16.65
CA ALA A 10 2.23 0.85 16.48
C ALA A 10 1.09 0.97 17.50
N ALA A 11 0.71 2.18 17.88
CA ALA A 11 -0.44 2.38 18.75
C ALA A 11 -1.70 1.78 18.08
N PRO A 12 -2.43 0.88 18.75
CA PRO A 12 -3.61 0.27 18.18
C PRO A 12 -4.64 1.37 17.84
N LEU A 13 -5.30 1.24 16.70
CA LEU A 13 -6.40 2.10 16.31
C LEU A 13 -7.60 1.80 17.21
N ARG A 14 -7.77 2.60 18.26
CA ARG A 14 -8.86 2.42 19.24
C ARG A 14 -10.21 2.88 18.73
N GLU A 15 -10.22 3.82 17.79
CA GLU A 15 -11.43 4.40 17.21
C GLU A 15 -11.56 3.97 15.74
N PRO A 16 -12.42 2.98 15.43
CA PRO A 16 -12.56 2.48 14.07
C PRO A 16 -13.19 3.49 13.11
N VAL A 17 -14.11 4.33 13.60
CA VAL A 17 -14.95 5.18 12.73
C VAL A 17 -14.15 6.11 11.81
N PRO A 18 -13.16 6.91 12.29
CA PRO A 18 -12.42 7.80 11.39
C PRO A 18 -11.68 7.04 10.28
N VAL A 19 -11.10 5.90 10.61
CA VAL A 19 -10.34 5.09 9.65
C VAL A 19 -11.27 4.40 8.65
N LEU A 20 -12.44 3.91 9.09
CA LEU A 20 -13.41 3.29 8.18
C LEU A 20 -14.03 4.32 7.23
N VAL A 21 -14.32 5.54 7.71
CA VAL A 21 -14.78 6.65 6.85
C VAL A 21 -13.70 7.01 5.82
N ALA A 22 -12.45 7.12 6.24
CA ALA A 22 -11.34 7.38 5.31
C ALA A 22 -11.13 6.21 4.34
N TYR A 23 -11.25 4.96 4.79
CA TYR A 23 -11.19 3.76 3.95
C TYR A 23 -12.21 3.82 2.82
N ASP A 24 -13.49 4.06 3.15
CA ASP A 24 -14.56 4.17 2.16
C ASP A 24 -14.34 5.35 1.20
N ALA A 25 -13.84 6.47 1.70
CA ALA A 25 -13.46 7.62 0.86
C ALA A 25 -12.33 7.27 -0.11
N GLY A 26 -11.35 6.48 0.31
CA GLY A 26 -10.28 5.98 -0.55
C GLY A 26 -10.79 5.06 -1.67
N VAL A 27 -11.69 4.12 -1.34
CA VAL A 27 -12.35 3.25 -2.34
C VAL A 27 -13.14 4.09 -3.34
N ALA A 28 -13.96 5.03 -2.87
CA ALA A 28 -14.74 5.90 -3.73
C ALA A 28 -13.86 6.76 -4.65
N ALA A 29 -12.74 7.29 -4.14
CA ALA A 29 -11.80 8.09 -4.92
C ALA A 29 -11.16 7.27 -6.05
N ILE A 30 -10.74 6.02 -5.79
CA ILE A 30 -10.23 5.12 -6.82
C ILE A 30 -11.28 4.92 -7.93
N CYS A 31 -12.52 4.59 -7.57
CA CYS A 31 -13.60 4.37 -8.54
C CYS A 31 -13.91 5.62 -9.38
N GLN A 32 -13.95 6.80 -8.74
CA GLN A 32 -14.19 8.08 -9.42
C GLN A 32 -13.05 8.44 -10.38
N LEU A 33 -11.80 8.21 -9.98
CA LEU A 33 -10.65 8.45 -10.84
C LEU A 33 -10.62 7.45 -11.99
N ALA A 34 -10.83 6.16 -11.72
CA ALA A 34 -10.86 5.10 -12.71
C ALA A 34 -11.91 5.33 -13.81
N ALA A 35 -13.08 5.89 -13.45
CA ALA A 35 -14.14 6.25 -14.41
C ALA A 35 -13.71 7.35 -15.42
N ARG A 36 -12.59 8.03 -15.18
CA ARG A 36 -12.05 9.08 -16.08
C ARG A 36 -11.00 8.54 -17.05
N PHE A 37 -10.59 7.29 -16.90
CA PHE A 37 -9.59 6.67 -17.78
C PHE A 37 -10.25 6.19 -19.08
N ASP A 38 -9.65 6.51 -20.19
CA ASP A 38 -9.89 5.91 -21.50
C ASP A 38 -8.84 4.81 -21.79
N GLU A 39 -8.93 4.20 -22.96
CA GLU A 39 -8.00 3.13 -23.37
C GLU A 39 -6.53 3.60 -23.37
N ALA A 40 -6.26 4.82 -23.82
CA ALA A 40 -4.91 5.37 -23.88
C ALA A 40 -4.34 5.64 -22.49
N SER A 41 -5.13 6.22 -21.60
CA SER A 41 -4.73 6.53 -20.23
C SER A 41 -4.54 5.28 -19.37
N TRP A 42 -5.28 4.20 -19.60
CA TRP A 42 -4.99 2.91 -18.98
C TRP A 42 -3.61 2.35 -19.36
N GLY A 43 -3.13 2.64 -20.55
CA GLY A 43 -1.77 2.31 -20.99
C GLY A 43 -0.67 3.22 -20.44
N ALA A 44 -1.02 4.33 -19.78
CA ALA A 44 -0.07 5.33 -19.31
C ALA A 44 0.76 4.83 -18.12
N GLN A 45 1.99 5.35 -18.01
CA GLN A 45 2.88 5.10 -16.89
C GLN A 45 2.37 5.82 -15.64
N THR A 46 2.28 5.11 -14.51
CA THR A 46 2.00 5.70 -13.21
C THR A 46 3.27 6.29 -12.58
N PRO A 47 3.17 7.04 -11.48
CA PRO A 47 4.34 7.43 -10.67
C PRO A 47 5.16 6.23 -10.15
N LEU A 48 4.60 5.03 -10.15
CA LEU A 48 5.31 3.80 -9.83
C LEU A 48 6.02 3.31 -11.11
N PRO A 49 7.37 3.34 -11.18
CA PRO A 49 8.11 3.16 -12.45
C PRO A 49 7.86 1.84 -13.18
N GLU A 50 7.44 0.84 -12.41
CA GLU A 50 7.26 -0.53 -12.89
C GLU A 50 5.82 -0.82 -13.31
N TRP A 51 4.85 0.08 -13.03
CA TRP A 51 3.43 -0.14 -13.23
C TRP A 51 2.79 0.90 -14.14
N ARG A 52 2.07 0.42 -15.13
CA ARG A 52 1.08 1.20 -15.86
C ARG A 52 -0.24 1.22 -15.11
N ALA A 53 -1.15 2.10 -15.49
CA ALA A 53 -2.44 2.25 -14.82
C ALA A 53 -3.28 0.95 -14.84
N PHE A 54 -3.25 0.17 -15.92
CA PHE A 54 -3.97 -1.10 -15.98
C PHE A 54 -3.41 -2.16 -15.02
N GLU A 55 -2.10 -2.18 -14.81
CA GLU A 55 -1.46 -3.09 -13.83
C GLU A 55 -1.82 -2.67 -12.41
N LEU A 56 -1.91 -1.36 -12.15
CA LEU A 56 -2.37 -0.84 -10.87
C LEU A 56 -3.84 -1.23 -10.59
N ALA A 57 -4.73 -1.22 -11.58
CA ALA A 57 -6.10 -1.69 -11.43
C ALA A 57 -6.16 -3.18 -11.06
N GLY A 58 -5.34 -4.02 -11.69
CA GLY A 58 -5.21 -5.43 -11.32
C GLY A 58 -4.70 -5.62 -9.91
N HIS A 59 -3.67 -4.86 -9.50
CA HIS A 59 -3.12 -4.89 -8.14
C HIS A 59 -4.17 -4.52 -7.07
N LEU A 60 -4.94 -3.47 -7.29
CA LEU A 60 -6.02 -3.06 -6.37
C LEU A 60 -7.01 -4.20 -6.13
N ARG A 61 -7.40 -4.91 -7.19
CA ARG A 61 -8.24 -6.10 -7.06
C ARG A 61 -7.58 -7.19 -6.22
N CYS A 62 -6.33 -7.56 -6.53
CA CYS A 62 -5.61 -8.61 -5.80
C CYS A 62 -5.54 -8.28 -4.31
N VAL A 63 -5.14 -7.05 -3.95
CA VAL A 63 -5.05 -6.64 -2.54
C VAL A 63 -6.40 -6.71 -1.85
N ALA A 64 -7.49 -6.25 -2.50
CA ALA A 64 -8.82 -6.30 -1.90
C ALA A 64 -9.31 -7.75 -1.68
N ASP A 65 -9.01 -8.66 -2.60
CA ASP A 65 -9.35 -10.08 -2.47
C ASP A 65 -8.48 -10.75 -1.38
N ASP A 66 -7.19 -10.46 -1.34
CA ASP A 66 -6.24 -10.95 -0.34
C ASP A 66 -6.63 -10.57 1.10
N LEU A 67 -7.20 -9.37 1.31
CA LEU A 67 -7.66 -8.94 2.62
C LEU A 67 -8.72 -9.89 3.21
N HIS A 68 -9.57 -10.50 2.38
CA HIS A 68 -10.54 -11.52 2.84
C HIS A 68 -9.83 -12.79 3.30
N GLU A 69 -8.89 -13.32 2.49
CA GLU A 69 -8.08 -14.48 2.88
C GLU A 69 -7.33 -14.21 4.18
N TYR A 70 -6.70 -13.04 4.29
CA TYR A 70 -5.93 -12.69 5.49
C TYR A 70 -6.82 -12.58 6.73
N LEU A 71 -8.05 -12.07 6.59
CA LEU A 71 -9.01 -12.00 7.69
C LEU A 71 -9.53 -13.40 8.08
N ASP A 72 -9.86 -14.23 7.10
CA ASP A 72 -10.41 -15.57 7.34
C ASP A 72 -9.38 -16.51 7.97
N GLU A 73 -8.11 -16.34 7.63
CA GLU A 73 -6.99 -17.15 8.11
C GLU A 73 -6.17 -16.50 9.24
N ALA A 74 -6.57 -15.33 9.75
CA ALA A 74 -5.84 -14.68 10.84
C ALA A 74 -5.82 -15.57 12.11
N PRO A 75 -4.69 -15.64 12.84
CA PRO A 75 -3.39 -14.99 12.60
C PRO A 75 -2.39 -15.86 11.83
N VAL A 76 -2.82 -16.88 11.10
CA VAL A 76 -1.95 -17.86 10.43
C VAL A 76 -1.96 -17.75 8.90
N SER A 77 -2.51 -16.69 8.36
CA SER A 77 -2.53 -16.43 6.90
C SER A 77 -1.13 -16.42 6.28
N ARG A 78 -1.03 -16.55 4.96
CA ARG A 78 0.26 -16.45 4.25
C ARG A 78 0.98 -15.14 4.55
N TYR A 79 0.23 -14.02 4.63
CA TYR A 79 0.77 -12.72 5.00
C TYR A 79 1.27 -12.71 6.45
N ALA A 80 0.49 -13.23 7.40
CA ALA A 80 0.87 -13.33 8.80
C ALA A 80 2.17 -14.15 8.97
N ARG A 81 2.29 -15.28 8.29
CA ARG A 81 3.52 -16.09 8.28
C ARG A 81 4.72 -15.34 7.70
N LEU A 82 4.52 -14.56 6.63
CA LEU A 82 5.57 -13.75 6.04
C LEU A 82 6.05 -12.67 7.02
N MET A 83 5.13 -11.96 7.66
CA MET A 83 5.45 -10.89 8.61
C MET A 83 6.12 -11.43 9.89
N ALA A 84 5.68 -12.60 10.39
CA ALA A 84 6.26 -13.27 11.57
C ALA A 84 7.74 -13.65 11.38
N THR A 85 8.25 -13.71 10.15
CA THR A 85 9.69 -13.91 9.93
C THR A 85 10.54 -12.77 10.51
N GLY A 86 9.95 -11.60 10.79
CA GLY A 86 10.66 -10.41 11.25
C GLY A 86 11.73 -9.90 10.28
N ALA A 87 11.67 -10.36 9.02
CA ALA A 87 12.69 -10.06 8.02
C ALA A 87 12.82 -8.56 7.78
N HIS A 88 13.99 -8.15 7.30
CA HIS A 88 14.23 -6.74 6.93
C HIS A 88 13.23 -6.28 5.87
N PRO A 89 12.76 -5.01 5.91
CA PRO A 89 11.78 -4.46 4.96
C PRO A 89 12.11 -4.74 3.50
N ASP A 90 13.38 -4.62 3.08
CA ASP A 90 13.81 -4.93 1.71
C ASP A 90 13.54 -6.39 1.30
N THR A 91 13.66 -7.31 2.24
CA THR A 91 13.41 -8.74 1.99
C THR A 91 11.92 -9.01 1.90
N LEU A 92 11.13 -8.39 2.77
CA LEU A 92 9.66 -8.44 2.71
C LEU A 92 9.16 -7.85 1.41
N GLY A 93 9.63 -6.65 1.04
CA GLY A 93 9.27 -5.98 -0.20
C GLY A 93 9.55 -6.83 -1.44
N ARG A 94 10.72 -7.50 -1.51
CA ARG A 94 11.02 -8.43 -2.64
C ARG A 94 10.09 -9.64 -2.71
N LYS A 95 9.64 -10.16 -1.56
CA LYS A 95 8.70 -11.29 -1.52
C LYS A 95 7.30 -10.85 -1.96
N ILE A 96 6.82 -9.71 -1.43
CA ILE A 96 5.53 -9.11 -1.81
C ILE A 96 5.52 -8.79 -3.31
N ALA A 97 6.58 -8.18 -3.85
CA ALA A 97 6.69 -7.87 -5.27
C ALA A 97 6.59 -9.11 -6.17
N ARG A 98 7.19 -10.23 -5.76
CA ARG A 98 7.09 -11.50 -6.51
C ARG A 98 5.68 -12.05 -6.49
N GLN A 99 4.99 -11.95 -5.36
CA GLN A 99 3.60 -12.36 -5.23
C GLN A 99 2.71 -11.50 -6.12
N ASN A 100 2.79 -10.17 -6.00
CA ASN A 100 2.03 -9.24 -6.85
C ASN A 100 2.24 -9.52 -8.35
N ALA A 101 3.48 -9.76 -8.76
CA ALA A 101 3.78 -10.06 -10.16
C ALA A 101 3.14 -11.38 -10.66
N ALA A 102 3.04 -12.39 -9.79
CA ALA A 102 2.39 -13.66 -10.12
C ALA A 102 0.86 -13.49 -10.21
N GLU A 103 0.28 -12.74 -9.29
CA GLU A 103 -1.16 -12.45 -9.25
C GLU A 103 -1.59 -11.62 -10.46
N LEU A 104 -0.85 -10.56 -10.80
CA LEU A 104 -1.09 -9.75 -12.00
C LEU A 104 -1.00 -10.56 -13.29
N ALA A 105 -0.05 -11.49 -13.37
CA ALA A 105 0.08 -12.35 -14.54
C ALA A 105 -1.14 -13.27 -14.73
N ALA A 106 -1.78 -13.70 -13.65
CA ALA A 106 -3.01 -14.50 -13.69
C ALA A 106 -4.25 -13.69 -14.11
N LEU A 107 -4.20 -12.36 -14.03
CA LEU A 107 -5.30 -11.46 -14.37
C LEU A 107 -5.14 -10.74 -15.72
N ALA A 108 -4.11 -11.07 -16.50
CA ALA A 108 -3.69 -10.28 -17.66
C ALA A 108 -4.77 -10.12 -18.76
N ASP A 109 -5.73 -11.01 -18.84
CA ASP A 109 -6.76 -11.03 -19.90
C ASP A 109 -8.02 -10.20 -19.57
N ALA A 110 -8.15 -9.70 -18.32
CA ALA A 110 -9.33 -8.94 -17.94
C ALA A 110 -9.13 -7.44 -18.17
N PRO A 111 -10.16 -6.71 -18.62
CA PRO A 111 -10.05 -5.27 -18.82
C PRO A 111 -9.93 -4.52 -17.49
N PRO A 112 -9.22 -3.38 -17.44
CA PRO A 112 -9.01 -2.61 -16.21
C PRO A 112 -10.30 -2.22 -15.47
N ALA A 113 -11.35 -1.87 -16.20
CA ALA A 113 -12.65 -1.53 -15.60
C ALA A 113 -13.27 -2.72 -14.83
N ALA A 114 -13.07 -3.95 -15.30
CA ALA A 114 -13.53 -5.15 -14.58
C ALA A 114 -12.74 -5.34 -13.28
N HIS A 115 -11.44 -5.04 -13.27
CA HIS A 115 -10.63 -5.08 -12.04
C HIS A 115 -11.14 -4.06 -11.01
N ILE A 116 -11.43 -2.84 -11.43
CA ILE A 116 -11.96 -1.79 -10.54
C ILE A 116 -13.33 -2.17 -9.98
N ALA A 117 -14.22 -2.75 -10.79
CA ALA A 117 -15.52 -3.21 -10.31
C ALA A 117 -15.40 -4.31 -9.24
N VAL A 118 -14.51 -5.28 -9.44
CA VAL A 118 -14.24 -6.33 -8.44
C VAL A 118 -13.59 -5.73 -7.18
N PHE A 119 -12.61 -4.84 -7.36
CA PHE A 119 -11.98 -4.11 -6.25
C PHE A 119 -13.02 -3.41 -5.37
N GLU A 120 -13.94 -2.64 -5.96
CA GLU A 120 -14.95 -1.90 -5.20
C GLU A 120 -15.81 -2.85 -4.35
N VAL A 121 -16.33 -3.91 -4.96
CA VAL A 121 -17.19 -4.89 -4.28
C VAL A 121 -16.42 -5.58 -3.15
N SER A 122 -15.20 -6.05 -3.43
CA SER A 122 -14.37 -6.77 -2.48
C SER A 122 -13.96 -5.87 -1.31
N ALA A 123 -13.47 -4.65 -1.58
CA ALA A 123 -13.06 -3.70 -0.55
C ALA A 123 -14.22 -3.31 0.39
N ARG A 124 -15.42 -3.02 -0.16
CA ARG A 124 -16.60 -2.70 0.66
C ARG A 124 -17.07 -3.89 1.49
N ARG A 125 -17.06 -5.09 0.91
CA ARG A 125 -17.41 -6.32 1.62
C ARG A 125 -16.43 -6.60 2.77
N TYR A 126 -15.15 -6.35 2.58
CA TYR A 126 -14.16 -6.46 3.64
C TYR A 126 -14.46 -5.48 4.79
N ALA A 127 -14.66 -4.19 4.50
CA ALA A 127 -14.98 -3.18 5.51
C ALA A 127 -16.22 -3.54 6.34
N ALA A 128 -17.25 -4.10 5.72
CA ALA A 128 -18.47 -4.52 6.41
C ALA A 128 -18.26 -5.65 7.43
N ARG A 129 -17.15 -6.39 7.36
CA ARG A 129 -16.81 -7.50 8.26
C ARG A 129 -16.03 -7.08 9.50
N LEU A 130 -15.48 -5.87 9.54
CA LEU A 130 -14.45 -5.49 10.50
C LEU A 130 -14.98 -5.21 11.91
N GLY A 131 -16.24 -4.75 12.04
CA GLY A 131 -16.76 -4.21 13.30
C GLY A 131 -16.62 -5.15 14.50
N ALA A 132 -16.93 -6.44 14.33
CA ALA A 132 -16.87 -7.43 15.42
C ALA A 132 -15.47 -7.98 15.72
N VAL A 133 -14.51 -7.75 14.82
CA VAL A 133 -13.17 -8.37 14.88
C VAL A 133 -12.03 -7.35 14.94
N TRP A 134 -12.35 -6.08 15.08
CA TRP A 134 -11.41 -4.95 14.99
C TRP A 134 -10.16 -5.10 15.86
N ASP A 135 -10.33 -5.53 17.10
CA ASP A 135 -9.24 -5.65 18.08
C ASP A 135 -8.55 -7.00 18.08
N LEU A 136 -9.02 -7.95 17.24
CA LEU A 136 -8.39 -9.26 17.17
C LEU A 136 -7.00 -9.18 16.55
N PRO A 137 -6.04 -10.01 17.01
CA PRO A 137 -4.73 -10.11 16.39
C PRO A 137 -4.85 -10.57 14.94
N HIS A 138 -4.17 -9.84 14.03
CA HIS A 138 -4.10 -10.17 12.61
C HIS A 138 -2.75 -10.82 12.26
N HIS A 139 -1.63 -10.18 12.61
CA HIS A 139 -0.30 -10.72 12.40
C HIS A 139 0.70 -10.09 13.37
N GLN A 140 1.88 -10.70 13.44
CA GLN A 140 3.00 -10.18 14.23
C GLN A 140 4.15 -9.79 13.30
N TYR A 141 4.75 -8.63 13.55
CA TYR A 141 6.01 -8.23 12.95
C TYR A 141 7.00 -7.89 14.06
N ARG A 142 8.05 -8.71 14.24
CA ARG A 142 8.98 -8.62 15.37
C ARG A 142 8.21 -8.63 16.71
N ASP A 143 8.38 -7.59 17.52
CA ASP A 143 7.74 -7.45 18.83
C ASP A 143 6.36 -6.78 18.77
N THR A 144 5.88 -6.45 17.57
CA THR A 144 4.63 -5.71 17.36
C THR A 144 3.53 -6.64 16.88
N VAL A 145 2.40 -6.65 17.58
CA VAL A 145 1.17 -7.29 17.12
C VAL A 145 0.33 -6.24 16.40
N VAL A 146 0.00 -6.52 15.14
CA VAL A 146 -0.94 -5.73 14.33
C VAL A 146 -2.32 -6.36 14.49
N THR A 147 -3.32 -5.54 14.84
CA THR A 147 -4.71 -5.98 14.92
C THR A 147 -5.38 -5.99 13.54
N VAL A 148 -6.59 -6.55 13.46
CA VAL A 148 -7.44 -6.45 12.28
C VAL A 148 -7.71 -4.98 11.92
N GLY A 149 -7.97 -4.12 12.92
CA GLY A 149 -8.09 -2.68 12.74
C GLY A 149 -6.82 -2.03 12.20
N GLY A 150 -5.65 -2.50 12.65
CA GLY A 150 -4.36 -2.08 12.09
C GLY A 150 -4.23 -2.44 10.61
N MET A 151 -4.62 -3.65 10.22
CA MET A 151 -4.61 -4.08 8.81
C MET A 151 -5.62 -3.28 7.97
N ALA A 152 -6.80 -2.98 8.51
CA ALA A 152 -7.76 -2.09 7.86
C ALA A 152 -7.18 -0.68 7.65
N GLY A 153 -6.41 -0.19 8.62
CA GLY A 153 -5.66 1.07 8.52
C GLY A 153 -4.58 1.05 7.44
N ALA A 154 -3.86 -0.07 7.30
CA ALA A 154 -2.93 -0.28 6.20
C ALA A 154 -3.64 -0.21 4.84
N ALA A 155 -4.75 -0.93 4.68
CA ALA A 155 -5.55 -0.91 3.47
C ALA A 155 -6.13 0.49 3.17
N CYS A 156 -6.59 1.21 4.20
CA CYS A 156 -7.01 2.62 4.06
C CYS A 156 -5.88 3.47 3.43
N ALA A 157 -4.66 3.34 3.95
CA ALA A 157 -3.52 4.08 3.41
C ALA A 157 -3.18 3.66 1.97
N GLU A 158 -3.22 2.37 1.65
CA GLU A 158 -3.03 1.83 0.29
C GLU A 158 -4.03 2.43 -0.70
N TRP A 159 -5.33 2.48 -0.34
CA TRP A 159 -6.34 3.06 -1.22
C TRP A 159 -6.06 4.52 -1.54
N HIS A 160 -5.70 5.32 -0.54
CA HIS A 160 -5.38 6.73 -0.76
C HIS A 160 -4.08 6.94 -1.54
N LEU A 161 -3.08 6.12 -1.31
CA LEU A 161 -1.82 6.16 -2.06
C LEU A 161 -2.04 5.82 -3.53
N HIS A 162 -2.83 4.79 -3.82
CA HIS A 162 -3.13 4.41 -5.20
C HIS A 162 -4.14 5.36 -5.88
N ALA A 163 -5.06 5.99 -5.13
CA ALA A 163 -5.84 7.10 -5.65
C ALA A 163 -4.93 8.27 -6.08
N TRP A 164 -3.88 8.56 -5.30
CA TRP A 164 -2.89 9.56 -5.68
C TRP A 164 -2.09 9.14 -6.94
N ASP A 165 -1.70 7.88 -7.05
CA ASP A 165 -0.99 7.37 -8.23
C ASP A 165 -1.87 7.51 -9.49
N LEU A 166 -3.16 7.15 -9.43
CA LEU A 166 -4.11 7.32 -10.54
C LEU A 166 -4.34 8.79 -10.89
N ALA A 167 -4.50 9.64 -9.87
CA ALA A 167 -4.69 11.07 -10.07
C ALA A 167 -3.49 11.71 -10.77
N ARG A 168 -2.27 11.37 -10.32
CA ARG A 168 -1.03 11.84 -10.96
C ARG A 168 -0.91 11.37 -12.41
N THR A 169 -1.35 10.15 -12.72
CA THR A 169 -1.39 9.62 -14.10
C THR A 169 -2.34 10.43 -14.99
N LEU A 170 -3.46 10.89 -14.42
CA LEU A 170 -4.41 11.77 -15.11
C LEU A 170 -4.00 13.25 -15.12
N GLY A 171 -2.88 13.63 -14.49
CA GLY A 171 -2.47 15.03 -14.38
C GLY A 171 -3.36 15.87 -13.45
N VAL A 172 -4.05 15.25 -12.48
CA VAL A 172 -4.90 15.96 -11.52
C VAL A 172 -4.35 15.82 -10.10
N GLU A 173 -4.74 16.75 -9.23
CA GLU A 173 -4.38 16.70 -7.83
C GLU A 173 -5.32 15.77 -7.05
N TYR A 174 -4.75 15.10 -6.05
CA TYR A 174 -5.49 14.30 -5.08
C TYR A 174 -4.94 14.48 -3.68
N ARG A 175 -5.85 14.61 -2.73
CA ARG A 175 -5.55 14.64 -1.30
C ARG A 175 -6.72 14.02 -0.53
N PRO A 176 -6.47 13.16 0.49
CA PRO A 176 -7.52 12.67 1.37
C PRO A 176 -8.23 13.81 2.10
N ALA A 177 -9.51 13.66 2.36
CA ALA A 177 -10.27 14.62 3.18
C ALA A 177 -9.80 14.61 4.64
N ASP A 178 -9.45 13.41 5.16
CA ASP A 178 -8.84 13.24 6.48
C ASP A 178 -7.45 12.59 6.38
N PRO A 179 -6.39 13.39 6.16
CA PRO A 179 -5.02 12.88 6.14
C PRO A 179 -4.56 12.33 7.49
N GLY A 180 -5.17 12.77 8.60
CA GLY A 180 -4.86 12.31 9.95
C GLY A 180 -5.26 10.86 10.14
N ALA A 181 -6.46 10.47 9.71
CA ALA A 181 -6.95 9.10 9.75
C ALA A 181 -6.07 8.17 8.87
N VAL A 182 -5.68 8.63 7.68
CA VAL A 182 -4.77 7.87 6.80
C VAL A 182 -3.41 7.64 7.45
N LEU A 183 -2.82 8.68 8.06
CA LEU A 183 -1.56 8.56 8.79
C LEU A 183 -1.67 7.63 10.00
N ALA A 184 -2.76 7.70 10.75
CA ALA A 184 -3.02 6.80 11.88
C ALA A 184 -3.12 5.35 11.40
N GLY A 185 -3.82 5.11 10.29
CA GLY A 185 -3.91 3.80 9.64
C GLY A 185 -2.55 3.26 9.19
N TRP A 186 -1.74 4.09 8.53
CA TRP A 186 -0.37 3.75 8.16
C TRP A 186 0.47 3.31 9.36
N ARG A 187 0.46 4.10 10.43
CA ARG A 187 1.23 3.81 11.65
C ARG A 187 0.82 2.49 12.32
N ALA A 188 -0.47 2.22 12.36
CA ALA A 188 -1.00 1.02 13.01
C ALA A 188 -0.79 -0.25 12.18
N GLY A 189 -0.84 -0.15 10.85
CA GLY A 189 -0.85 -1.30 9.97
C GLY A 189 0.47 -1.61 9.28
N MET A 190 1.42 -0.64 9.22
CA MET A 190 2.69 -0.76 8.50
C MET A 190 3.93 -0.65 9.40
N PRO A 191 4.06 -1.48 10.46
CA PRO A 191 5.18 -1.36 11.41
C PRO A 191 6.54 -1.66 10.77
N HIS A 192 6.56 -2.33 9.64
CA HIS A 192 7.78 -2.62 8.85
C HIS A 192 8.20 -1.44 7.95
N LEU A 193 7.36 -0.44 7.80
CA LEU A 193 7.61 0.79 7.02
C LEU A 193 7.50 2.02 7.93
N PRO A 194 8.45 2.22 8.85
CA PRO A 194 8.37 3.31 9.80
C PRO A 194 8.39 4.65 9.07
N LEU A 195 7.64 5.60 9.62
CA LEU A 195 7.77 7.00 9.24
C LEU A 195 9.23 7.44 9.46
N PRO A 196 9.71 8.41 8.69
CA PRO A 196 11.09 8.89 8.80
C PRO A 196 11.37 9.67 10.11
N ASP A 197 10.73 9.28 11.21
CA ASP A 197 10.89 9.88 12.55
C ASP A 197 12.16 9.33 13.21
N GLY A 198 13.09 10.21 13.57
CA GLY A 198 14.22 9.86 14.44
C GLY A 198 15.60 9.71 13.78
N SER A 199 15.72 9.79 12.46
CA SER A 199 17.04 9.92 11.82
C SER A 199 17.51 11.39 11.83
N PRO A 200 18.83 11.66 11.68
CA PRO A 200 19.36 13.04 11.63
C PRO A 200 18.72 13.93 10.55
N GLY A 201 18.05 13.36 9.53
CA GLY A 201 17.23 14.07 8.55
C GLY A 201 15.78 14.31 8.97
N ALA A 202 15.29 13.72 10.06
CA ALA A 202 13.90 13.78 10.51
C ALA A 202 13.43 15.20 10.92
N LYS A 203 14.33 16.15 11.13
CA LYS A 203 13.95 17.56 11.35
C LYS A 203 13.14 18.13 10.19
N ALA A 204 13.41 17.68 8.96
CA ALA A 204 12.66 18.13 7.77
C ALA A 204 11.22 17.57 7.74
N VAL A 205 11.00 16.36 8.27
CA VAL A 205 9.68 15.68 8.25
C VAL A 205 8.73 16.24 9.32
N ARG A 206 9.24 16.82 10.39
CA ARG A 206 8.42 17.43 11.45
C ARG A 206 7.54 18.62 10.96
N HIS A 207 7.84 19.13 9.78
CA HIS A 207 7.07 20.22 9.15
C HIS A 207 6.13 19.71 8.05
N LEU A 208 6.15 18.41 7.73
CA LEU A 208 5.22 17.84 6.77
C LEU A 208 3.86 17.66 7.44
N ASP A 209 2.80 18.01 6.73
CA ASP A 209 1.46 17.59 7.16
C ASP A 209 1.29 16.05 7.05
N ALA A 210 0.22 15.54 7.63
CA ALA A 210 -0.03 14.10 7.73
C ALA A 210 0.01 13.38 6.36
N TRP A 211 -0.52 14.01 5.30
CA TRP A 211 -0.52 13.41 3.96
C TRP A 211 0.89 13.34 3.34
N HIS A 212 1.63 14.42 3.44
CA HIS A 212 3.01 14.42 2.96
C HIS A 212 3.89 13.44 3.73
N ALA A 213 3.62 13.23 5.03
CA ALA A 213 4.33 12.22 5.81
C ALA A 213 4.07 10.79 5.26
N VAL A 214 2.84 10.45 4.89
CA VAL A 214 2.48 9.16 4.28
C VAL A 214 3.12 9.02 2.89
N LEU A 215 3.05 10.05 2.03
CA LEU A 215 3.70 10.04 0.72
C LEU A 215 5.21 9.86 0.82
N ALA A 216 5.85 10.52 1.78
CA ALA A 216 7.30 10.38 2.01
C ALA A 216 7.65 8.99 2.57
N ALA A 217 6.86 8.46 3.50
CA ALA A 217 7.07 7.12 4.07
C ALA A 217 6.92 6.03 3.01
N SER A 218 5.95 6.18 2.10
CA SER A 218 5.73 5.27 0.96
C SER A 218 6.70 5.47 -0.20
N GLY A 219 7.59 6.48 -0.13
CA GLY A 219 8.58 6.77 -1.17
C GLY A 219 8.04 7.47 -2.42
N ARG A 220 6.81 7.97 -2.39
CA ARG A 220 6.20 8.71 -3.51
C ARG A 220 6.72 10.12 -3.68
N ILE A 221 7.22 10.69 -2.60
CA ILE A 221 7.95 11.97 -2.61
C ILE A 221 9.26 11.82 -1.83
N PRO A 222 10.27 12.65 -2.10
CA PRO A 222 11.53 12.64 -1.35
C PRO A 222 11.29 12.85 0.15
N ARG A 223 12.01 12.13 1.00
CA ARG A 223 11.94 12.26 2.46
C ARG A 223 12.53 13.56 2.99
N SER A 224 13.43 14.17 2.22
CA SER A 224 14.00 15.49 2.49
C SER A 224 14.44 16.15 1.20
N ALA A 225 14.68 17.47 1.23
CA ALA A 225 15.26 18.18 0.09
C ALA A 225 16.66 17.66 -0.31
N GLN A 226 17.33 16.92 0.57
CA GLN A 226 18.64 16.31 0.32
C GLN A 226 18.54 14.89 -0.28
N ASP A 227 17.37 14.22 -0.12
CA ASP A 227 17.10 12.88 -0.65
C ASP A 227 16.56 12.89 -2.08
N SER A 228 16.68 13.99 -2.80
CA SER A 228 16.19 14.11 -4.18
C SER A 228 16.85 13.12 -5.17
N SER A 229 17.74 12.23 -4.70
CA SER A 229 18.38 11.18 -5.49
C SER A 229 17.97 9.75 -5.17
N ALA A 230 17.11 9.51 -4.17
CA ALA A 230 16.80 8.13 -3.78
C ALA A 230 15.35 7.94 -3.32
N VAL A 231 14.47 7.62 -4.26
CA VAL A 231 13.39 6.68 -3.93
C VAL A 231 14.08 5.43 -3.36
N PRO A 232 13.72 4.94 -2.15
CA PRO A 232 14.40 3.78 -1.58
C PRO A 232 14.39 2.64 -2.59
N ALA A 233 15.57 2.19 -3.00
CA ALA A 233 15.71 1.17 -4.04
C ALA A 233 14.92 -0.14 -3.74
N TRP A 234 14.58 -0.37 -2.47
CA TRP A 234 13.76 -1.50 -2.06
C TRP A 234 12.28 -1.30 -2.40
N LEU A 235 11.73 -0.06 -2.29
CA LEU A 235 10.34 0.22 -2.66
C LEU A 235 10.17 0.11 -4.18
N LEU A 236 11.12 0.63 -4.95
CA LEU A 236 11.19 0.44 -6.39
C LEU A 236 11.34 -1.05 -6.75
N ARG A 237 12.12 -1.82 -5.98
CA ARG A 237 12.30 -3.26 -6.20
C ARG A 237 11.11 -4.09 -5.71
N ALA A 238 10.37 -3.63 -4.71
CA ALA A 238 9.15 -4.28 -4.24
C ALA A 238 8.03 -4.23 -5.30
N LEU A 239 8.09 -3.25 -6.17
CA LEU A 239 7.11 -2.98 -7.22
C LEU A 239 7.55 -3.46 -8.62
N GLN A 240 8.75 -4.11 -8.75
CA GLN A 240 9.27 -4.56 -10.05
C GLN A 240 8.56 -5.80 -10.59
N PRO A 241 7.81 -5.74 -11.69
CA PRO A 241 7.31 -6.92 -12.37
C PRO A 241 8.45 -7.73 -12.99
N ALA A 242 8.31 -9.06 -12.98
CA ALA A 242 9.31 -10.02 -13.44
C ALA A 242 9.72 -9.92 -14.93
N ARG A 243 9.12 -9.00 -15.70
CA ARG A 243 9.28 -8.89 -17.17
C ARG A 243 10.67 -8.51 -17.67
N LEU A 244 11.51 -7.88 -16.84
CA LEU A 244 12.86 -7.50 -17.27
C LEU A 244 13.83 -8.69 -17.51
N ARG A 245 13.49 -9.89 -17.01
CA ARG A 245 14.34 -11.08 -17.21
C ARG A 245 14.11 -11.78 -18.55
N LEU A 246 12.96 -11.61 -19.19
CA LEU A 246 12.67 -12.24 -20.49
C LEU A 246 13.40 -11.55 -21.64
N ARG A 247 13.48 -10.20 -21.64
CA ARG A 247 14.19 -9.46 -22.69
C ARG A 247 15.71 -9.65 -22.71
N ARG A 248 16.34 -10.03 -21.59
CA ARG A 248 17.77 -10.34 -21.55
C ARG A 248 18.10 -11.73 -22.14
N LYS A 249 17.16 -12.69 -22.06
CA LYS A 249 17.38 -14.03 -22.63
C LYS A 249 17.18 -14.05 -24.15
N GLU A 250 16.38 -13.17 -24.71
CA GLU A 250 16.23 -13.04 -26.18
C GLU A 250 17.46 -12.38 -26.82
N LYS A 251 18.10 -11.40 -26.19
CA LYS A 251 19.35 -10.77 -26.69
C LYS A 251 20.59 -11.64 -26.55
N GLN A 252 20.55 -12.74 -25.79
CA GLN A 252 21.68 -13.69 -25.69
C GLN A 252 21.51 -14.89 -26.61
N ARG A 253 20.42 -14.98 -27.40
CA ARG A 253 20.15 -16.05 -28.37
C ARG A 253 20.22 -15.57 -29.82
N GLN A 254 20.56 -14.33 -30.07
CA GLN A 254 20.97 -13.76 -31.37
C GLN A 254 22.47 -13.46 -31.37
#